data_d26813e128cd209163ba89661f8ea53f
#
_entry.id   d26813e128cd209163ba89661f8ea53f
#
_cell.length_a   1.000
_cell.length_b   1.000
_cell.length_c   1.000
_cell.angle_alpha   90.00
_cell.angle_beta   90.00
_cell.angle_gamma   90.00
#
_symmetry.space_group_name_H-M   'P 1'
#
loop_
_entity.id
_entity.type
_entity.pdbx_description
1 polymer ?
#
loop_
_entity_poly.entity_id
_entity_poly.type
_entity_poly.pdbx_seq_one_letter_code
_entity_poly.pdbx_strand_id
1 'polypeptide(L)'
;MSRYTSSVLAIALALAAGAARAVPPPAAAEPPTPAGAVPPPPVAAMPPPAPGAAAPVVAQGQVQRLLINPYGEVDGLRLADGTVVRFPPHLSQALSAAIKPGDAVRVIGRPQSRGSVKADAIVNATSGQTVYDQPPPPDAGRPLPPHLRAQALRPQRVEGQVDAVLTGPRGEANGVILTDGSIVRFPPESLRLSVLPGAPFAADGLGTRNALGTSLEAISVGTSLSALQPLYDRTP
;
A
#
# COMPACT_ATOMS: atom_id res chain seq x y z
N MET A 1 0.28 -63.55 -12.87
CA MET A 1 -0.19 -64.14 -14.12
C MET A 1 -1.54 -63.59 -14.44
N SER A 2 -1.68 -62.72 -15.39
CA SER A 2 -2.74 -62.58 -16.37
C SER A 2 -2.48 -61.33 -17.21
N ARG A 3 -2.25 -61.57 -18.46
CA ARG A 3 -2.03 -60.54 -19.50
C ARG A 3 -3.39 -60.27 -20.14
N TYR A 4 -3.74 -59.00 -20.32
CA TYR A 4 -4.79 -58.59 -21.24
C TYR A 4 -4.23 -57.69 -22.30
N THR A 5 -4.15 -58.22 -23.50
CA THR A 5 -3.93 -57.53 -24.76
C THR A 5 -5.21 -56.89 -25.22
N SER A 6 -5.19 -55.60 -25.54
CA SER A 6 -6.32 -54.90 -26.16
C SER A 6 -5.97 -54.47 -27.58
N SER A 7 -6.81 -54.94 -28.48
CA SER A 7 -6.73 -54.73 -29.90
C SER A 7 -7.07 -53.30 -30.35
N VAL A 8 -6.30 -52.79 -31.31
CA VAL A 8 -6.55 -51.54 -32.02
C VAL A 8 -7.49 -51.81 -33.17
N LEU A 9 -8.65 -51.14 -33.25
CA LEU A 9 -9.56 -51.14 -34.37
C LEU A 9 -9.37 -49.83 -35.16
N ALA A 10 -8.78 -49.92 -36.36
CA ALA A 10 -8.68 -48.83 -37.30
C ALA A 10 -9.93 -48.80 -38.19
N ILE A 11 -10.66 -47.66 -38.16
CA ILE A 11 -11.76 -47.41 -39.12
C ILE A 11 -11.25 -46.35 -40.10
N ALA A 12 -11.07 -46.76 -41.37
CA ALA A 12 -10.80 -45.86 -42.48
C ALA A 12 -12.11 -45.34 -43.03
N LEU A 13 -12.30 -44.03 -43.02
CA LEU A 13 -13.47 -43.35 -43.67
C LEU A 13 -12.97 -42.59 -44.91
N ALA A 14 -13.45 -42.99 -46.09
CA ALA A 14 -13.16 -42.37 -47.36
C ALA A 14 -14.00 -41.06 -47.50
N LEU A 15 -13.32 -39.94 -47.72
CA LEU A 15 -13.98 -38.68 -48.10
C LEU A 15 -14.07 -38.55 -49.61
N ALA A 16 -15.30 -38.46 -50.11
CA ALA A 16 -15.57 -38.03 -51.47
C ALA A 16 -15.47 -36.48 -51.57
N ALA A 17 -14.63 -36.03 -52.49
CA ALA A 17 -14.46 -34.59 -52.76
C ALA A 17 -15.62 -34.07 -53.63
N GLY A 18 -16.50 -33.30 -53.04
CA GLY A 18 -17.52 -32.47 -53.74
C GLY A 18 -16.97 -31.05 -53.96
N ALA A 19 -16.67 -30.65 -55.18
CA ALA A 19 -16.29 -29.30 -55.51
C ALA A 19 -17.53 -28.36 -55.47
N ALA A 20 -17.69 -27.63 -54.39
CA ALA A 20 -18.64 -26.54 -54.30
C ALA A 20 -17.98 -25.26 -54.82
N ARG A 21 -18.52 -24.68 -55.94
CA ARG A 21 -18.15 -23.35 -56.39
C ARG A 21 -18.62 -22.32 -55.36
N ALA A 22 -17.66 -21.67 -54.73
CA ALA A 22 -17.93 -20.53 -53.84
C ALA A 22 -18.39 -19.32 -54.71
N VAL A 23 -19.60 -18.86 -54.42
CA VAL A 23 -20.07 -17.54 -54.88
C VAL A 23 -19.41 -16.51 -53.96
N PRO A 24 -18.76 -15.47 -54.53
CA PRO A 24 -18.19 -14.43 -53.65
C PRO A 24 -19.29 -13.67 -52.93
N PRO A 25 -19.12 -13.36 -51.64
CA PRO A 25 -20.07 -12.55 -50.90
C PRO A 25 -20.15 -11.15 -51.46
N PRO A 26 -21.33 -10.48 -51.43
CA PRO A 26 -21.45 -9.09 -51.83
C PRO A 26 -20.52 -8.22 -50.99
N ALA A 27 -19.88 -7.24 -51.63
CA ALA A 27 -19.00 -6.30 -50.95
C ALA A 27 -19.72 -5.64 -49.80
N ALA A 28 -19.16 -5.78 -48.60
CA ALA A 28 -19.65 -5.08 -47.40
C ALA A 28 -19.57 -3.57 -47.68
N ALA A 29 -20.69 -2.88 -47.52
CA ALA A 29 -20.71 -1.43 -47.57
C ALA A 29 -19.78 -0.89 -46.47
N GLU A 30 -18.85 -0.01 -46.86
CA GLU A 30 -18.00 0.67 -45.88
C GLU A 30 -18.87 1.39 -44.82
N PRO A 31 -18.59 1.24 -43.54
CA PRO A 31 -19.29 2.01 -42.53
C PRO A 31 -19.04 3.50 -42.74
N PRO A 32 -20.05 4.37 -42.52
CA PRO A 32 -19.87 5.81 -42.67
C PRO A 32 -18.76 6.28 -41.75
N THR A 33 -17.80 6.99 -42.30
CA THR A 33 -16.74 7.66 -41.55
C THR A 33 -17.40 8.55 -40.49
N PRO A 34 -17.10 8.39 -39.18
CA PRO A 34 -17.66 9.27 -38.17
C PRO A 34 -17.19 10.69 -38.46
N ALA A 35 -18.14 11.59 -38.64
CA ALA A 35 -17.89 13.02 -38.82
C ALA A 35 -16.99 13.51 -37.67
N GLY A 36 -15.93 14.23 -38.04
CA GLY A 36 -14.79 14.61 -37.21
C GLY A 36 -15.14 14.93 -35.76
N ALA A 37 -14.63 14.11 -34.85
CA ALA A 37 -14.57 14.48 -33.46
C ALA A 37 -13.72 15.75 -33.36
N VAL A 38 -14.35 16.84 -32.94
CA VAL A 38 -13.66 18.08 -32.62
C VAL A 38 -12.61 17.70 -31.55
N PRO A 39 -11.30 17.93 -31.77
CA PRO A 39 -10.30 17.64 -30.75
C PRO A 39 -10.66 18.40 -29.47
N PRO A 40 -10.54 17.77 -28.30
CA PRO A 40 -10.79 18.45 -27.05
C PRO A 40 -9.90 19.71 -26.99
N PRO A 41 -10.38 20.81 -26.43
CA PRO A 41 -9.59 22.02 -26.30
C PRO A 41 -8.29 21.66 -25.58
N PRO A 42 -7.14 22.26 -25.97
CA PRO A 42 -5.89 22.01 -25.29
C PRO A 42 -6.10 22.30 -23.80
N VAL A 43 -5.83 21.30 -22.96
CA VAL A 43 -5.83 21.48 -21.52
C VAL A 43 -4.77 22.55 -21.26
N ALA A 44 -5.19 23.73 -20.83
CA ALA A 44 -4.26 24.79 -20.49
C ALA A 44 -3.27 24.22 -19.48
N ALA A 45 -2.02 24.09 -19.88
CA ALA A 45 -0.96 23.68 -18.96
C ALA A 45 -1.01 24.65 -17.79
N MET A 46 -1.23 24.14 -16.57
CA MET A 46 -1.11 24.97 -15.38
C MET A 46 0.25 25.68 -15.45
N PRO A 47 0.29 27.00 -15.27
CA PRO A 47 1.56 27.69 -15.24
C PRO A 47 2.45 27.05 -14.18
N PRO A 48 3.76 26.86 -14.44
CA PRO A 48 4.69 26.39 -13.42
C PRO A 48 4.55 27.28 -12.20
N PRO A 49 4.62 26.74 -10.97
CA PRO A 49 4.54 27.53 -9.76
C PRO A 49 5.61 28.63 -9.84
N ALA A 50 5.23 29.85 -9.49
CA ALA A 50 6.11 31.00 -9.55
C ALA A 50 7.43 30.71 -8.82
N PRO A 51 8.62 31.00 -9.42
CA PRO A 51 9.88 30.82 -8.73
C PRO A 51 9.92 31.71 -7.50
N GLY A 52 9.91 31.08 -6.29
CA GLY A 52 9.99 31.80 -5.03
C GLY A 52 8.89 31.55 -4.00
N ALA A 53 7.80 30.90 -4.34
CA ALA A 53 6.86 30.42 -3.32
C ALA A 53 7.49 29.20 -2.62
N ALA A 54 8.09 29.41 -1.44
CA ALA A 54 8.55 28.30 -0.58
C ALA A 54 7.34 27.38 -0.34
N ALA A 55 7.49 26.11 -0.71
CA ALA A 55 6.42 25.14 -0.50
C ALA A 55 5.99 25.14 0.99
N PRO A 56 4.69 25.14 1.30
CA PRO A 56 4.23 25.36 2.66
C PRO A 56 4.71 24.24 3.58
N VAL A 57 5.30 24.64 4.71
CA VAL A 57 5.60 23.74 5.82
C VAL A 57 4.29 23.41 6.53
N VAL A 58 3.89 22.14 6.50
CA VAL A 58 2.60 21.69 7.07
C VAL A 58 2.76 21.07 8.46
N ALA A 59 3.99 20.65 8.83
CA ALA A 59 4.34 20.21 10.17
C ALA A 59 5.83 20.43 10.41
N GLN A 60 6.20 20.62 11.67
CA GLN A 60 7.60 20.70 12.11
C GLN A 60 7.71 20.21 13.54
N GLY A 61 8.84 19.64 13.89
CA GLY A 61 9.05 19.16 15.26
C GLY A 61 10.19 18.15 15.33
N GLN A 62 10.39 17.60 16.52
CA GLN A 62 11.36 16.54 16.76
C GLN A 62 10.75 15.19 16.39
N VAL A 63 11.51 14.35 15.71
CA VAL A 63 11.11 12.97 15.37
C VAL A 63 11.12 12.12 16.64
N GLN A 64 9.96 11.63 17.04
CA GLN A 64 9.83 10.69 18.15
C GLN A 64 10.25 9.30 17.69
N ARG A 65 9.79 8.85 16.53
CA ARG A 65 10.10 7.54 15.94
C ARG A 65 9.84 7.48 14.45
N LEU A 66 10.50 6.53 13.79
CA LEU A 66 10.13 6.09 12.45
C LEU A 66 8.97 5.09 12.54
N LEU A 67 8.06 5.13 11.58
CA LEU A 67 6.95 4.20 11.44
C LEU A 67 7.25 3.22 10.31
N ILE A 68 6.97 1.94 10.55
CA ILE A 68 7.19 0.88 9.58
C ILE A 68 5.86 0.23 9.18
N ASN A 69 5.78 -0.18 7.92
CA ASN A 69 4.69 -1.00 7.43
C ASN A 69 4.89 -2.48 7.79
N PRO A 70 3.93 -3.38 7.55
CA PRO A 70 4.06 -4.81 7.85
C PRO A 70 5.23 -5.51 7.15
N TYR A 71 5.76 -4.94 6.06
CA TYR A 71 6.94 -5.46 5.37
C TYR A 71 8.27 -4.97 5.96
N GLY A 72 8.23 -4.13 7.01
CA GLY A 72 9.42 -3.58 7.68
C GLY A 72 10.02 -2.36 6.99
N GLU A 73 9.36 -1.82 5.96
CA GLU A 73 9.77 -0.60 5.27
C GLU A 73 9.27 0.63 6.04
N VAL A 74 10.11 1.64 6.19
CA VAL A 74 9.70 2.93 6.77
C VAL A 74 8.71 3.60 5.82
N ASP A 75 7.49 3.83 6.29
CA ASP A 75 6.39 4.47 5.54
C ASP A 75 5.94 5.80 6.17
N GLY A 76 6.72 6.31 7.11
CA GLY A 76 6.46 7.57 7.78
C GLY A 76 7.25 7.77 9.05
N LEU A 77 6.86 8.79 9.80
CA LEU A 77 7.42 9.09 11.12
C LEU A 77 6.34 9.71 12.02
N ARG A 78 6.57 9.67 13.32
CA ARG A 78 5.78 10.39 14.32
C ARG A 78 6.63 11.47 14.95
N LEU A 79 6.06 12.67 15.05
CA LEU A 79 6.66 13.78 15.75
C LEU A 79 6.32 13.74 17.24
N ALA A 80 7.08 14.47 18.05
CA ALA A 80 6.90 14.52 19.51
C ALA A 80 5.55 15.13 19.93
N ASP A 81 4.94 15.97 19.08
CA ASP A 81 3.59 16.51 19.28
C ASP A 81 2.47 15.52 18.92
N GLY A 82 2.83 14.30 18.50
CA GLY A 82 1.91 13.26 18.07
C GLY A 82 1.55 13.27 16.59
N THR A 83 1.98 14.28 15.82
CA THR A 83 1.72 14.35 14.37
C THR A 83 2.30 13.14 13.65
N VAL A 84 1.48 12.46 12.87
CA VAL A 84 1.88 11.34 12.00
C VAL A 84 2.18 11.87 10.61
N VAL A 85 3.41 11.69 10.17
CA VAL A 85 3.85 12.06 8.82
C VAL A 85 3.93 10.81 7.97
N ARG A 86 3.15 10.77 6.90
CA ARG A 86 3.13 9.64 5.95
C ARG A 86 4.07 9.92 4.79
N PHE A 87 4.83 8.89 4.40
CA PHE A 87 5.79 8.97 3.32
C PHE A 87 5.81 7.65 2.51
N PRO A 88 6.15 7.68 1.22
CA PRO A 88 6.13 6.47 0.39
C PRO A 88 7.13 5.41 0.84
N PRO A 89 6.72 4.13 0.98
CA PRO A 89 7.61 3.07 1.49
C PRO A 89 8.78 2.72 0.56
N HIS A 90 8.70 3.01 -0.74
CA HIS A 90 9.83 2.80 -1.65
C HIS A 90 11.02 3.72 -1.36
N LEU A 91 10.80 4.80 -0.59
CA LEU A 91 11.84 5.71 -0.11
C LEU A 91 12.33 5.37 1.31
N SER A 92 11.93 4.22 1.85
CA SER A 92 12.27 3.75 3.21
C SER A 92 13.76 3.86 3.51
N GLN A 93 14.62 3.41 2.59
CA GLN A 93 16.07 3.46 2.76
C GLN A 93 16.59 4.90 2.82
N ALA A 94 16.14 5.75 1.91
CA ALA A 94 16.54 7.16 1.88
C ALA A 94 16.06 7.90 3.14
N LEU A 95 14.81 7.67 3.54
CA LEU A 95 14.26 8.28 4.74
C LEU A 95 15.00 7.84 6.01
N SER A 96 15.21 6.54 6.18
CA SER A 96 15.92 6.00 7.35
C SER A 96 17.41 6.34 7.39
N ALA A 97 18.03 6.64 6.26
CA ALA A 97 19.40 7.15 6.22
C ALA A 97 19.49 8.62 6.66
N ALA A 98 18.56 9.46 6.20
CA ALA A 98 18.58 10.90 6.41
C ALA A 98 17.97 11.36 7.73
N ILE A 99 17.02 10.59 8.31
CA ILE A 99 16.22 10.99 9.47
C ILE A 99 16.33 9.93 10.56
N LYS A 100 16.60 10.38 11.79
CA LYS A 100 16.67 9.52 13.00
C LYS A 100 15.73 10.03 14.08
N PRO A 101 15.31 9.18 15.01
CA PRO A 101 14.68 9.64 16.25
C PRO A 101 15.54 10.70 16.94
N GLY A 102 14.91 11.79 17.38
CA GLY A 102 15.59 12.94 17.98
C GLY A 102 15.90 14.08 17.00
N ASP A 103 15.92 13.84 15.68
CA ASP A 103 16.18 14.89 14.71
C ASP A 103 15.01 15.90 14.66
N ALA A 104 15.37 17.18 14.49
CA ALA A 104 14.39 18.21 14.17
C ALA A 104 14.11 18.19 12.67
N VAL A 105 12.84 18.16 12.28
CA VAL A 105 12.42 18.12 10.87
C VAL A 105 11.40 19.19 10.53
N ARG A 106 11.38 19.59 9.26
CA ARG A 106 10.30 20.36 8.63
C ARG A 106 9.71 19.53 7.51
N VAL A 107 8.37 19.46 7.50
CA VAL A 107 7.60 18.64 6.56
C VAL A 107 6.89 19.58 5.59
N ILE A 108 7.19 19.38 4.32
CA ILE A 108 6.53 20.03 3.20
C ILE A 108 5.53 19.03 2.64
N GLY A 109 4.28 19.46 2.41
CA GLY A 109 3.24 18.54 1.94
C GLY A 109 1.85 19.08 2.18
N ARG A 110 0.93 18.20 2.55
CA ARG A 110 -0.47 18.56 2.76
C ARG A 110 -1.09 17.84 3.97
N PRO A 111 -1.97 18.49 4.74
CA PRO A 111 -2.79 17.81 5.73
C PRO A 111 -3.64 16.71 5.09
N GLN A 112 -3.81 15.58 5.78
CA GLN A 112 -4.71 14.49 5.35
C GLN A 112 -5.93 14.40 6.26
N SER A 113 -5.68 14.15 7.54
CA SER A 113 -6.71 14.06 8.57
C SER A 113 -6.17 14.68 9.85
N ARG A 114 -7.01 14.77 10.91
CA ARG A 114 -6.56 15.34 12.19
C ARG A 114 -5.29 14.62 12.69
N GLY A 115 -4.21 15.38 12.90
CA GLY A 115 -2.94 14.85 13.38
C GLY A 115 -2.16 14.01 12.36
N SER A 116 -2.54 14.03 11.08
CA SER A 116 -1.84 13.31 10.02
C SER A 116 -1.59 14.20 8.80
N VAL A 117 -0.38 14.11 8.25
CA VAL A 117 0.04 14.83 7.05
C VAL A 117 0.67 13.86 6.05
N LYS A 118 0.45 14.10 4.75
CA LYS A 118 1.23 13.47 3.70
C LYS A 118 2.38 14.40 3.33
N ALA A 119 3.61 13.92 3.46
CA ALA A 119 4.78 14.67 3.05
C ALA A 119 5.06 14.50 1.56
N ASP A 120 5.42 15.60 0.91
CA ASP A 120 6.00 15.66 -0.42
C ASP A 120 7.53 15.84 -0.31
N ALA A 121 8.01 16.41 0.82
CA ALA A 121 9.41 16.41 1.21
C ALA A 121 9.55 16.47 2.73
N ILE A 122 10.65 15.92 3.25
CA ILE A 122 11.04 16.02 4.67
C ILE A 122 12.47 16.56 4.72
N VAL A 123 12.64 17.68 5.40
CA VAL A 123 13.93 18.35 5.61
C VAL A 123 14.40 18.07 7.03
N ASN A 124 15.54 17.43 7.17
CA ASN A 124 16.24 17.36 8.45
C ASN A 124 16.84 18.74 8.76
N ALA A 125 16.32 19.42 9.76
CA ALA A 125 16.74 20.78 10.09
C ALA A 125 18.15 20.81 10.72
N THR A 126 18.63 19.68 11.26
CA THR A 126 19.94 19.56 11.87
C THR A 126 21.05 19.35 10.83
N SER A 127 20.83 18.41 9.88
CA SER A 127 21.83 18.06 8.87
C SER A 127 21.66 18.82 7.55
N GLY A 128 20.49 19.45 7.32
CA GLY A 128 20.12 20.06 6.05
C GLY A 128 19.73 19.05 4.95
N GLN A 129 19.78 17.76 5.22
CA GLN A 129 19.38 16.73 4.26
C GLN A 129 17.88 16.81 3.96
N THR A 130 17.52 16.60 2.71
CA THR A 130 16.12 16.60 2.26
C THR A 130 15.81 15.31 1.54
N VAL A 131 14.69 14.68 1.90
CA VAL A 131 14.15 13.51 1.19
C VAL A 131 12.86 13.95 0.51
N TYR A 132 12.80 13.81 -0.80
CA TYR A 132 11.64 14.17 -1.63
C TYR A 132 10.80 12.94 -1.95
N ASP A 133 9.47 13.10 -2.01
CA ASP A 133 8.56 12.12 -2.61
C ASP A 133 8.74 12.17 -4.12
N GLN A 134 9.53 11.24 -4.63
CA GLN A 134 9.82 11.10 -6.06
C GLN A 134 9.52 9.67 -6.51
N PRO A 135 9.10 9.48 -7.77
CA PRO A 135 8.88 8.15 -8.32
C PRO A 135 10.14 7.28 -8.18
N PRO A 136 9.98 5.94 -8.07
CA PRO A 136 11.13 5.05 -8.14
C PRO A 136 11.92 5.28 -9.43
N PRO A 137 13.26 5.20 -9.40
CA PRO A 137 14.07 5.25 -10.61
C PRO A 137 13.63 4.18 -11.63
N PRO A 138 13.72 4.44 -12.94
CA PRO A 138 13.30 3.48 -13.96
C PRO A 138 13.98 2.11 -13.87
N ASP A 139 15.20 2.09 -13.33
CA ASP A 139 16.07 0.91 -13.10
C ASP A 139 15.90 0.27 -11.72
N ALA A 140 15.04 0.81 -10.86
CA ALA A 140 14.82 0.30 -9.49
C ALA A 140 14.23 -1.11 -9.42
N GLY A 141 14.06 -1.77 -10.57
CA GLY A 141 13.40 -3.06 -10.65
C GLY A 141 11.88 -2.97 -10.39
N ARG A 142 11.12 -3.93 -10.91
CA ARG A 142 9.70 -4.00 -10.57
C ARG A 142 9.56 -4.44 -9.12
N PRO A 143 8.72 -3.74 -8.31
CA PRO A 143 8.35 -4.25 -7.00
C PRO A 143 7.87 -5.69 -7.10
N LEU A 144 8.29 -6.54 -6.17
CA LEU A 144 7.79 -7.92 -6.12
C LEU A 144 6.26 -7.92 -6.07
N PRO A 145 5.59 -8.83 -6.81
CA PRO A 145 4.15 -9.00 -6.71
C PRO A 145 3.71 -9.19 -5.24
N PRO A 146 2.51 -8.73 -4.84
CA PRO A 146 2.06 -8.78 -3.45
C PRO A 146 2.17 -10.16 -2.79
N HIS A 147 1.86 -11.24 -3.52
CA HIS A 147 1.94 -12.60 -3.00
C HIS A 147 3.39 -13.05 -2.70
N LEU A 148 4.38 -12.57 -3.47
CA LEU A 148 5.79 -12.86 -3.20
C LEU A 148 6.32 -12.01 -2.03
N ARG A 149 5.88 -10.76 -1.91
CA ARG A 149 6.20 -9.94 -0.73
C ARG A 149 5.62 -10.55 0.54
N ALA A 150 4.38 -11.08 0.46
CA ALA A 150 3.71 -11.70 1.59
C ALA A 150 4.47 -12.94 2.12
N GLN A 151 5.24 -13.65 1.31
CA GLN A 151 6.06 -14.79 1.75
C GLN A 151 7.16 -14.40 2.76
N ALA A 152 7.57 -13.13 2.80
CA ALA A 152 8.54 -12.64 3.77
C ALA A 152 7.92 -12.35 5.14
N LEU A 153 6.59 -12.22 5.23
CA LEU A 153 5.89 -11.95 6.47
C LEU A 153 5.91 -13.17 7.39
N ARG A 154 5.93 -12.91 8.69
CA ARG A 154 5.91 -13.95 9.73
C ARG A 154 4.73 -13.70 10.67
N PRO A 155 4.16 -14.73 11.28
CA PRO A 155 3.17 -14.56 12.34
C PRO A 155 3.75 -13.69 13.45
N GLN A 156 2.99 -12.68 13.84
CA GLN A 156 3.29 -11.76 14.94
C GLN A 156 2.11 -11.70 15.90
N ARG A 157 2.40 -11.56 17.18
CA ARG A 157 1.40 -11.34 18.22
C ARG A 157 1.87 -10.19 19.10
N VAL A 158 0.99 -9.24 19.35
CA VAL A 158 1.26 -8.06 20.16
C VAL A 158 0.11 -7.81 21.11
N GLU A 159 0.44 -7.29 22.30
CA GLU A 159 -0.53 -6.87 23.32
C GLU A 159 0.04 -5.67 24.07
N GLY A 160 -0.79 -4.69 24.36
CA GLY A 160 -0.40 -3.49 25.08
C GLY A 160 -1.53 -2.48 25.20
N GLN A 161 -1.19 -1.25 25.52
CA GLN A 161 -2.11 -0.13 25.49
C GLN A 161 -1.90 0.67 24.20
N VAL A 162 -2.98 1.21 23.67
CA VAL A 162 -2.92 2.10 22.51
C VAL A 162 -2.25 3.41 22.92
N ASP A 163 -1.13 3.74 22.31
CA ASP A 163 -0.46 5.04 22.41
C ASP A 163 -1.05 6.03 21.42
N ALA A 164 -1.28 5.60 20.17
CA ALA A 164 -1.87 6.44 19.15
C ALA A 164 -2.74 5.62 18.18
N VAL A 165 -3.79 6.27 17.68
CA VAL A 165 -4.61 5.73 16.57
C VAL A 165 -4.09 6.29 15.26
N LEU A 166 -3.80 5.40 14.31
CA LEU A 166 -3.45 5.76 12.95
C LEU A 166 -4.71 5.94 12.13
N THR A 167 -4.76 7.00 11.34
CA THR A 167 -5.94 7.33 10.53
C THR A 167 -5.61 7.35 9.05
N GLY A 168 -6.56 6.95 8.24
CA GLY A 168 -6.53 7.11 6.80
C GLY A 168 -6.84 8.54 6.36
N PRO A 169 -6.86 8.81 5.03
CA PRO A 169 -7.07 10.15 4.48
C PRO A 169 -8.43 10.77 4.84
N ARG A 170 -9.45 9.95 5.09
CA ARG A 170 -10.80 10.41 5.48
C ARG A 170 -10.99 10.49 6.99
N GLY A 171 -9.93 10.21 7.78
CA GLY A 171 -9.97 10.21 9.24
C GLY A 171 -10.43 8.89 9.86
N GLU A 172 -10.71 7.86 9.05
CA GLU A 172 -11.04 6.51 9.51
C GLU A 172 -9.83 5.85 10.18
N ALA A 173 -10.06 5.15 11.30
CA ALA A 173 -9.00 4.38 11.96
C ALA A 173 -8.55 3.22 11.05
N ASN A 174 -7.26 3.11 10.81
CA ASN A 174 -6.64 2.06 9.98
C ASN A 174 -5.42 1.43 10.64
N GLY A 175 -5.22 1.65 11.91
CA GLY A 175 -4.15 1.08 12.69
C GLY A 175 -4.01 1.71 14.06
N VAL A 176 -3.11 1.14 14.84
CA VAL A 176 -2.70 1.68 16.15
C VAL A 176 -1.20 1.56 16.32
N ILE A 177 -0.65 2.42 17.15
CA ILE A 177 0.68 2.28 17.73
C ILE A 177 0.46 1.91 19.21
N LEU A 178 1.08 0.85 19.69
CA LEU A 178 1.05 0.47 21.10
C LEU A 178 2.17 1.17 21.85
N THR A 179 2.06 1.19 23.19
CA THR A 179 3.04 1.84 24.07
C THR A 179 4.44 1.24 23.98
N ASP A 180 4.58 -0.05 23.61
CA ASP A 180 5.86 -0.69 23.32
C ASP A 180 6.42 -0.31 21.93
N GLY A 181 5.63 0.43 21.15
CA GLY A 181 5.95 0.86 19.79
C GLY A 181 5.56 -0.09 18.68
N SER A 182 4.94 -1.21 19.00
CA SER A 182 4.37 -2.11 18.00
C SER A 182 3.29 -1.39 17.19
N ILE A 183 3.29 -1.60 15.88
CA ILE A 183 2.34 -0.99 14.94
C ILE A 183 1.42 -2.09 14.42
N VAL A 184 0.12 -1.91 14.62
CA VAL A 184 -0.90 -2.82 14.09
C VAL A 184 -1.69 -2.09 13.02
N ARG A 185 -1.73 -2.65 11.82
CA ARG A 185 -2.53 -2.17 10.70
C ARG A 185 -3.76 -3.05 10.53
N PHE A 186 -4.88 -2.45 10.16
CA PHE A 186 -6.13 -3.13 9.86
C PHE A 186 -6.93 -2.33 8.83
N PRO A 187 -7.80 -2.97 8.03
CA PRO A 187 -8.66 -2.26 7.11
C PRO A 187 -9.59 -1.29 7.85
N PRO A 188 -9.81 -0.10 7.29
CA PRO A 188 -10.85 0.79 7.81
C PRO A 188 -12.18 0.07 7.97
N GLU A 189 -12.95 0.44 9.02
CA GLU A 189 -14.29 -0.10 9.28
C GLU A 189 -14.36 -1.60 9.61
N SER A 190 -13.21 -2.32 9.66
CA SER A 190 -13.17 -3.73 10.04
C SER A 190 -13.29 -3.96 11.55
N LEU A 191 -13.04 -2.93 12.36
CA LEU A 191 -13.06 -3.03 13.81
C LEU A 191 -14.48 -2.99 14.37
N ARG A 192 -14.78 -3.98 15.22
CA ARG A 192 -16.01 -4.02 16.04
C ARG A 192 -15.79 -3.46 17.46
N LEU A 193 -14.56 -3.11 17.78
CA LEU A 193 -14.20 -2.52 19.09
C LEU A 193 -13.78 -1.06 18.90
N SER A 194 -14.06 -0.25 19.91
CA SER A 194 -13.62 1.14 19.93
C SER A 194 -12.14 1.20 20.28
N VAL A 195 -11.38 1.98 19.52
CA VAL A 195 -9.93 2.15 19.70
C VAL A 195 -9.65 3.58 20.11
N LEU A 196 -9.24 3.74 21.37
CA LEU A 196 -8.90 5.04 21.95
C LEU A 196 -7.51 4.97 22.61
N PRO A 197 -6.74 6.07 22.63
CA PRO A 197 -5.50 6.12 23.42
C PRO A 197 -5.74 5.67 24.86
N GLY A 198 -4.82 4.85 25.41
CA GLY A 198 -4.91 4.25 26.73
C GLY A 198 -5.74 2.95 26.80
N ALA A 199 -6.54 2.62 25.79
CA ALA A 199 -7.31 1.38 25.77
C ALA A 199 -6.40 0.15 25.60
N PRO A 200 -6.72 -1.00 26.26
CA PRO A 200 -6.03 -2.24 26.00
C PRO A 200 -6.31 -2.74 24.58
N PHE A 201 -5.28 -3.24 23.93
CA PHE A 201 -5.38 -3.73 22.56
C PHE A 201 -4.42 -4.89 22.34
N ALA A 202 -4.91 -5.93 21.68
CA ALA A 202 -4.11 -7.07 21.26
C ALA A 202 -4.44 -7.43 19.80
N ALA A 203 -3.46 -7.97 19.10
CA ALA A 203 -3.63 -8.45 17.74
C ALA A 203 -2.74 -9.65 17.46
N ASP A 204 -3.21 -10.52 16.58
CA ASP A 204 -2.37 -11.44 15.82
C ASP A 204 -2.50 -11.17 14.33
N GLY A 205 -1.46 -11.50 13.58
CA GLY A 205 -1.45 -11.27 12.14
C GLY A 205 -0.09 -11.58 11.52
N LEU A 206 0.09 -11.09 10.30
CA LEU A 206 1.32 -11.28 9.54
C LEU A 206 2.12 -9.97 9.47
N GLY A 207 3.41 -10.06 9.70
CA GLY A 207 4.23 -8.86 9.71
C GLY A 207 5.72 -9.12 9.86
N THR A 208 6.43 -8.07 10.25
CA THR A 208 7.88 -8.07 10.42
C THR A 208 8.26 -7.53 11.80
N ARG A 209 9.35 -8.08 12.34
CA ARG A 209 10.07 -7.51 13.48
C ARG A 209 11.50 -7.22 13.06
N ASN A 210 11.93 -5.98 13.23
CA ASN A 210 13.30 -5.54 12.90
C ASN A 210 13.82 -4.55 13.96
N ALA A 211 14.96 -3.92 13.70
CA ALA A 211 15.58 -2.95 14.63
C ALA A 211 14.71 -1.70 14.88
N LEU A 212 13.75 -1.39 14.01
CA LEU A 212 12.83 -0.25 14.16
C LEU A 212 11.55 -0.61 14.94
N GLY A 213 11.32 -1.90 15.22
CA GLY A 213 10.17 -2.38 15.97
C GLY A 213 9.42 -3.52 15.29
N THR A 214 8.19 -3.72 15.74
CA THR A 214 7.25 -4.71 15.18
C THR A 214 6.13 -4.01 14.43
N SER A 215 5.80 -4.49 13.23
CA SER A 215 4.61 -4.07 12.50
C SER A 215 3.91 -5.26 11.89
N LEU A 216 2.58 -5.30 11.97
CA LEU A 216 1.78 -6.39 11.43
C LEU A 216 0.47 -5.88 10.82
N GLU A 217 -0.01 -6.62 9.82
CA GLU A 217 -1.39 -6.57 9.35
C GLU A 217 -2.21 -7.53 10.17
N ALA A 218 -3.20 -7.02 10.89
CA ALA A 218 -3.99 -7.83 11.81
C ALA A 218 -4.94 -8.77 11.06
N ILE A 219 -5.04 -10.00 11.53
CA ILE A 219 -6.04 -11.02 11.15
C ILE A 219 -7.12 -11.11 12.22
N SER A 220 -6.71 -11.02 13.49
CA SER A 220 -7.61 -10.97 14.63
C SER A 220 -7.17 -9.87 15.60
N VAL A 221 -8.13 -9.27 16.28
CA VAL A 221 -7.92 -8.22 17.28
C VAL A 221 -8.79 -8.44 18.50
N GLY A 222 -8.38 -7.88 19.64
CA GLY A 222 -9.13 -7.95 20.89
C GLY A 222 -8.55 -7.01 21.92
N THR A 223 -9.06 -7.09 23.15
CA THR A 223 -8.52 -6.36 24.31
C THR A 223 -7.35 -7.10 24.97
N SER A 224 -7.20 -8.40 24.69
CA SER A 224 -6.09 -9.24 25.13
C SER A 224 -5.85 -10.38 24.12
N LEU A 225 -4.68 -11.03 24.21
CA LEU A 225 -4.36 -12.19 23.36
C LEU A 225 -5.25 -13.40 23.62
N SER A 226 -5.94 -13.47 24.75
CA SER A 226 -6.92 -14.50 25.06
C SER A 226 -8.33 -14.17 24.57
N ALA A 227 -8.58 -12.94 24.12
CA ALA A 227 -9.90 -12.45 23.70
C ALA A 227 -9.88 -11.95 22.24
N LEU A 228 -9.04 -12.55 21.40
CA LEU A 228 -8.95 -12.20 19.98
C LEU A 228 -10.19 -12.64 19.22
N GLN A 229 -10.67 -11.77 18.33
CA GLN A 229 -11.74 -12.03 17.40
C GLN A 229 -11.27 -11.76 15.96
N PRO A 230 -11.63 -12.60 14.99
CA PRO A 230 -11.28 -12.38 13.59
C PRO A 230 -11.82 -11.05 13.08
N LEU A 231 -11.00 -10.32 12.31
CA LEU A 231 -11.41 -9.10 11.60
C LEU A 231 -12.27 -9.40 10.38
N TYR A 232 -12.12 -10.61 9.83
CA TYR A 232 -12.83 -11.04 8.64
C TYR A 232 -13.77 -12.16 9.02
N ASP A 233 -15.06 -12.02 8.70
CA ASP A 233 -16.00 -13.14 8.78
C ASP A 233 -15.57 -14.16 7.73
N ARG A 234 -14.94 -15.24 8.15
CA ARG A 234 -14.81 -16.44 7.32
C ARG A 234 -16.14 -17.16 7.33
N THR A 235 -17.08 -16.68 6.53
CA THR A 235 -18.20 -17.54 6.13
C THR A 235 -17.64 -18.51 5.10
N PRO A 236 -17.77 -19.83 5.34
CA PRO A 236 -17.30 -20.85 4.40
C PRO A 236 -18.09 -20.79 3.09
#